data_85903b09b57d982d2775dae1c5be7559
#
_entry.id   85903b09b57d982d2775dae1c5be7559
#
_cell.length_a   1.000
_cell.length_b   1.000
_cell.length_c   1.000
_cell.angle_alpha   90.00
_cell.angle_beta   90.00
_cell.angle_gamma   90.00
#
_symmetry.space_group_name_H-M   'P 1'
#
loop_
_entity.id
_entity.type
_entity.pdbx_description
1 polymer ?
#
loop_
_entity_poly.entity_id
_entity_poly.type
_entity_poly.pdbx_seq_one_letter_code
_entity_poly.pdbx_strand_id
1 'polypeptide(L)'
;MKKATKVLALILAMAMMACTLVACGSSADTTAANTEAAATETADTEAAAETEDAAADTEAAAPAEGGTITFGTNAEFPPFEYVTANGVIGEYDGIDMALAKQIAEENGMTAAIENIEFDSLLVALQNGQIDAVIAGMTVTDERKEAVDFSTPYYTATQVMIVKEDSDIAKAADMADKKICVVQGYTGEVCVNEMGYPYEAFKKGTEAVMELVNGKCDVVVIDSATAAKYVADNEGLKIVEDPDAFASEEYAIAVKKGNTELLDKINKVVEAKLADGTIADLAVQYSEATVEE
;
A
#
# COMPACT_ATOMS: atom_id res chain seq x y z
N MET A 1 4.00 -35.35 -44.87
CA MET A 1 3.05 -36.46 -44.87
C MET A 1 2.37 -36.47 -43.53
N LYS A 2 1.14 -35.91 -43.49
CA LYS A 2 -0.13 -36.66 -43.23
C LYS A 2 -0.14 -37.26 -41.81
N LYS A 3 -1.03 -37.00 -40.87
CA LYS A 3 -2.49 -36.69 -40.83
C LYS A 3 -2.77 -36.21 -39.39
N ALA A 4 -3.41 -35.19 -39.03
CA ALA A 4 -4.82 -34.83 -39.14
C ALA A 4 -5.80 -35.75 -38.38
N THR A 5 -6.60 -35.12 -37.56
CA THR A 5 -8.03 -35.26 -37.30
C THR A 5 -8.41 -36.21 -36.14
N LYS A 6 -9.36 -35.94 -35.27
CA LYS A 6 -10.65 -35.23 -35.17
C LYS A 6 -11.10 -35.24 -33.70
N VAL A 7 -11.62 -34.18 -33.15
CA VAL A 7 -13.00 -33.76 -32.98
C VAL A 7 -13.96 -34.83 -32.41
N LEU A 8 -14.58 -34.57 -31.29
CA LEU A 8 -16.02 -34.55 -31.18
C LEU A 8 -16.52 -34.04 -29.81
N ALA A 9 -17.36 -33.04 -29.90
CA ALA A 9 -18.23 -32.50 -28.90
C ALA A 9 -19.42 -33.45 -28.61
N LEU A 10 -20.01 -33.37 -27.42
CA LEU A 10 -21.45 -33.62 -27.18
C LEU A 10 -21.77 -33.07 -25.79
N ILE A 11 -22.42 -31.93 -25.63
CA ILE A 11 -23.87 -31.63 -25.66
C ILE A 11 -24.62 -32.19 -24.43
N LEU A 12 -25.05 -31.23 -23.60
CA LEU A 12 -26.38 -30.94 -23.07
C LEU A 12 -27.09 -31.99 -22.19
N ALA A 13 -27.43 -31.62 -20.97
CA ALA A 13 -28.80 -31.78 -20.47
C ALA A 13 -29.08 -30.87 -19.27
N MET A 14 -30.03 -29.97 -19.47
CA MET A 14 -30.81 -29.25 -18.48
C MET A 14 -31.60 -30.23 -17.59
N ALA A 15 -31.74 -29.92 -16.32
CA ALA A 15 -32.96 -30.22 -15.61
C ALA A 15 -33.22 -29.11 -14.58
N MET A 16 -34.18 -28.26 -14.90
CA MET A 16 -34.94 -27.44 -13.96
C MET A 16 -35.83 -28.37 -13.11
N MET A 17 -35.92 -28.10 -11.82
CA MET A 17 -37.12 -28.43 -11.07
C MET A 17 -37.37 -27.38 -10.00
N ALA A 18 -38.41 -26.62 -10.26
CA ALA A 18 -39.07 -25.71 -9.34
C ALA A 18 -40.11 -26.47 -8.51
N CYS A 19 -40.59 -25.80 -7.49
CA CYS A 19 -41.76 -26.07 -6.66
C CYS A 19 -41.41 -26.38 -5.19
N THR A 20 -42.03 -25.85 -4.16
CA THR A 20 -43.20 -25.00 -3.97
C THR A 20 -43.21 -24.43 -2.57
N LEU A 21 -43.86 -23.30 -2.44
CA LEU A 21 -44.33 -22.65 -1.23
C LEU A 21 -45.24 -23.57 -0.38
N VAL A 22 -45.08 -23.55 0.93
CA VAL A 22 -46.23 -23.67 1.86
C VAL A 22 -46.07 -22.65 2.98
N ALA A 23 -47.07 -21.80 3.07
CA ALA A 23 -47.31 -20.82 4.11
C ALA A 23 -48.25 -21.45 5.17
N CYS A 24 -48.45 -20.72 6.24
CA CYS A 24 -49.43 -20.85 7.35
C CYS A 24 -48.80 -21.38 8.64
N GLY A 25 -49.00 -20.75 9.78
CA GLY A 25 -49.84 -19.68 10.19
C GLY A 25 -49.94 -19.66 11.71
N SER A 26 -50.20 -18.49 12.25
CA SER A 26 -51.01 -18.22 13.48
C SER A 26 -50.58 -18.82 14.80
N SER A 27 -50.67 -18.19 15.89
CA SER A 27 -51.31 -17.03 16.48
C SER A 27 -50.95 -16.93 17.94
N ALA A 28 -50.96 -15.72 18.39
CA ALA A 28 -51.59 -15.21 19.62
C ALA A 28 -50.94 -15.61 20.95
N ASP A 29 -50.86 -14.88 21.90
CA ASP A 29 -51.45 -13.64 22.46
C ASP A 29 -50.87 -13.53 23.85
N THR A 30 -50.67 -12.47 24.42
CA THR A 30 -51.36 -11.58 25.36
C THR A 30 -50.42 -10.96 26.36
N THR A 31 -50.51 -9.69 26.42
CA THR A 31 -50.95 -8.71 27.46
C THR A 31 -49.84 -8.23 28.36
N ALA A 32 -49.51 -6.97 28.22
CA ALA A 32 -50.00 -5.71 28.79
C ALA A 32 -49.71 -5.48 30.27
N ALA A 33 -49.17 -4.34 30.56
CA ALA A 33 -49.52 -3.27 31.48
C ALA A 33 -48.24 -2.56 31.92
N ASN A 34 -47.97 -1.33 31.51
CA ASN A 34 -48.49 -0.05 31.94
C ASN A 34 -48.23 0.32 33.40
N THR A 35 -47.51 1.40 33.63
CA THR A 35 -47.76 2.55 34.52
C THR A 35 -46.44 3.33 34.62
N GLU A 36 -46.25 4.45 34.05
CA GLU A 36 -46.61 5.87 34.32
C GLU A 36 -46.13 6.47 35.65
N ALA A 37 -45.55 7.65 35.45
CA ALA A 37 -45.48 8.84 36.30
C ALA A 37 -44.35 8.89 37.36
N ALA A 38 -43.68 9.94 37.63
CA ALA A 38 -43.76 11.38 37.41
C ALA A 38 -42.55 12.03 38.06
N ALA A 39 -42.18 13.13 37.49
CA ALA A 39 -41.38 14.26 37.89
C ALA A 39 -41.17 14.54 39.39
N THR A 40 -40.02 15.08 39.74
CA THR A 40 -39.92 16.43 40.36
C THR A 40 -38.45 16.95 40.39
N GLU A 41 -38.33 18.22 40.10
CA GLU A 41 -37.20 19.14 40.19
C GLU A 41 -36.59 19.25 41.59
N THR A 42 -35.33 19.67 41.65
CA THR A 42 -34.79 20.95 42.22
C THR A 42 -33.28 20.86 42.25
N ALA A 43 -32.56 21.65 41.54
CA ALA A 43 -31.92 22.94 41.81
C ALA A 43 -30.69 22.93 42.78
N ASP A 44 -29.64 23.48 42.19
CA ASP A 44 -28.59 24.35 42.77
C ASP A 44 -27.40 23.78 43.53
N THR A 45 -26.20 23.99 43.10
CA THR A 45 -25.30 25.09 43.42
C THR A 45 -23.85 24.83 42.92
N GLU A 46 -23.27 25.86 42.33
CA GLU A 46 -21.92 26.17 41.93
C GLU A 46 -20.74 25.45 42.67
N ALA A 47 -19.72 25.10 41.90
CA ALA A 47 -18.33 25.48 42.18
C ALA A 47 -17.48 25.35 40.90
N ALA A 48 -16.97 26.49 40.48
CA ALA A 48 -15.99 26.62 39.41
C ALA A 48 -14.64 26.02 39.80
N ALA A 49 -14.03 25.28 38.86
CA ALA A 49 -12.58 25.07 38.85
C ALA A 49 -12.14 25.22 37.38
N GLU A 50 -11.51 26.35 37.12
CA GLU A 50 -10.79 26.64 35.90
C GLU A 50 -9.60 25.68 35.81
N THR A 51 -9.55 24.86 34.75
CA THR A 51 -8.32 24.25 34.25
C THR A 51 -8.09 24.80 32.87
N GLU A 52 -7.05 25.60 32.72
CA GLU A 52 -6.53 26.10 31.48
C GLU A 52 -6.16 24.90 30.57
N ASP A 53 -6.94 24.73 29.51
CA ASP A 53 -6.63 23.84 28.42
C ASP A 53 -5.67 24.58 27.49
N ALA A 54 -4.40 24.21 27.53
CA ALA A 54 -3.42 24.65 26.56
C ALA A 54 -3.70 23.91 25.24
N ALA A 55 -4.59 24.48 24.45
CA ALA A 55 -4.74 24.12 23.05
C ALA A 55 -3.41 24.44 22.35
N ALA A 56 -2.66 23.42 22.00
CA ALA A 56 -1.59 23.53 21.03
C ALA A 56 -2.25 23.87 19.69
N ASP A 57 -2.07 25.12 19.30
CA ASP A 57 -2.48 25.69 18.02
C ASP A 57 -1.63 25.02 16.93
N THR A 58 -2.10 23.91 16.39
CA THR A 58 -1.58 23.37 15.15
C THR A 58 -2.14 24.25 14.06
N GLU A 59 -1.38 25.24 13.67
CA GLU A 59 -1.69 26.12 12.55
C GLU A 59 -1.85 25.26 11.29
N ALA A 60 -3.09 24.89 11.00
CA ALA A 60 -3.44 24.29 9.72
C ALA A 60 -3.11 25.31 8.63
N ALA A 61 -2.09 25.04 7.84
CA ALA A 61 -1.72 25.87 6.72
C ALA A 61 -2.98 26.14 5.87
N ALA A 62 -3.21 27.43 5.56
CA ALA A 62 -4.31 27.82 4.71
C ALA A 62 -4.20 27.08 3.36
N PRO A 63 -5.30 26.61 2.77
CA PRO A 63 -5.27 25.92 1.48
C PRO A 63 -4.56 26.80 0.44
N ALA A 64 -3.59 26.22 -0.29
CA ALA A 64 -2.91 26.90 -1.38
C ALA A 64 -3.95 27.31 -2.44
N GLU A 65 -3.73 28.43 -3.12
CA GLU A 65 -4.65 28.96 -4.14
C GLU A 65 -4.89 27.98 -5.32
N GLY A 66 -4.01 27.00 -5.51
CA GLY A 66 -4.06 26.00 -6.59
C GLY A 66 -4.92 24.75 -6.33
N GLY A 67 -5.54 24.64 -5.15
CA GLY A 67 -6.35 23.46 -4.80
C GLY A 67 -5.52 22.33 -4.15
N THR A 68 -6.10 21.13 -4.13
CA THR A 68 -5.47 19.95 -3.52
C THR A 68 -5.14 18.91 -4.60
N ILE A 69 -3.99 18.26 -4.49
CA ILE A 69 -3.66 17.04 -5.21
C ILE A 69 -3.69 15.86 -4.21
N THR A 70 -4.47 14.84 -4.52
CA THR A 70 -4.60 13.65 -3.68
C THR A 70 -3.72 12.54 -4.22
N PHE A 71 -2.71 12.16 -3.45
CA PHE A 71 -1.85 11.03 -3.76
C PHE A 71 -2.34 9.77 -3.05
N GLY A 72 -2.46 8.67 -3.78
CA GLY A 72 -2.62 7.33 -3.22
C GLY A 72 -1.26 6.74 -2.89
N THR A 73 -1.17 6.10 -1.74
CA THR A 73 0.03 5.40 -1.27
C THR A 73 -0.36 4.14 -0.50
N ASN A 74 0.62 3.29 -0.17
CA ASN A 74 0.46 2.19 0.79
C ASN A 74 1.53 2.33 1.88
N ALA A 75 1.18 3.03 2.95
CA ALA A 75 2.11 3.48 3.99
C ALA A 75 2.60 2.35 4.93
N GLU A 76 3.06 1.26 4.32
CA GLU A 76 3.65 0.06 4.92
C GLU A 76 4.99 -0.30 4.23
N PHE A 77 5.62 0.69 3.56
CA PHE A 77 6.79 0.48 2.70
C PHE A 77 7.95 1.43 3.04
N PRO A 78 8.52 1.35 4.26
CA PRO A 78 9.66 2.18 4.64
C PRO A 78 10.90 1.84 3.77
N PRO A 79 11.74 2.82 3.43
CA PRO A 79 11.75 4.22 3.86
C PRO A 79 10.93 5.15 2.95
N PHE A 80 10.14 4.64 2.00
CA PHE A 80 9.41 5.44 1.01
C PHE A 80 8.14 6.06 1.59
N GLU A 81 7.29 5.24 2.21
CA GLU A 81 6.04 5.65 2.85
C GLU A 81 5.71 4.79 4.07
N TYR A 82 5.44 5.45 5.17
CA TYR A 82 5.07 4.80 6.43
C TYR A 82 4.28 5.74 7.33
N VAL A 83 3.56 5.16 8.30
CA VAL A 83 2.82 5.92 9.31
C VAL A 83 3.73 6.26 10.47
N THR A 84 3.64 7.49 10.97
CA THR A 84 4.35 7.99 12.14
C THR A 84 3.48 8.98 12.91
N ALA A 85 3.86 9.31 14.14
CA ALA A 85 3.11 10.27 14.94
C ALA A 85 3.14 11.71 14.37
N ASN A 86 4.23 12.10 13.69
CA ASN A 86 4.43 13.43 13.13
C ASN A 86 5.17 13.33 11.80
N GLY A 87 4.44 13.03 10.73
CA GLY A 87 4.99 12.92 9.39
C GLY A 87 5.05 14.26 8.64
N VAL A 88 5.67 14.24 7.47
CA VAL A 88 5.77 15.43 6.59
C VAL A 88 4.42 15.84 5.99
N ILE A 89 3.46 14.90 5.92
CA ILE A 89 2.06 15.16 5.54
C ILE A 89 1.16 14.44 6.56
N GLY A 90 0.73 15.15 7.62
CA GLY A 90 -0.07 14.56 8.68
C GLY A 90 0.67 13.44 9.42
N GLU A 91 0.14 12.22 9.35
CA GLU A 91 0.75 11.02 9.93
C GLU A 91 1.63 10.22 8.96
N TYR A 92 1.85 10.73 7.75
CA TYR A 92 2.60 10.03 6.70
C TYR A 92 3.97 10.65 6.50
N ASP A 93 5.00 9.82 6.43
CA ASP A 93 6.39 10.22 6.27
C ASP A 93 7.14 9.28 5.30
N GLY A 94 8.33 9.69 4.88
CA GLY A 94 9.17 8.95 3.97
C GLY A 94 9.56 9.72 2.72
N ILE A 95 10.38 9.08 1.88
CA ILE A 95 10.89 9.67 0.63
C ILE A 95 9.75 10.11 -0.27
N ASP A 96 8.76 9.25 -0.47
CA ASP A 96 7.62 9.48 -1.35
C ASP A 96 6.73 10.60 -0.81
N MET A 97 6.52 10.63 0.51
CA MET A 97 5.75 11.68 1.16
C MET A 97 6.42 13.05 1.07
N ALA A 98 7.74 13.10 1.26
CA ALA A 98 8.51 14.32 1.09
C ALA A 98 8.47 14.82 -0.37
N LEU A 99 8.56 13.90 -1.34
CA LEU A 99 8.47 14.23 -2.76
C LEU A 99 7.05 14.69 -3.15
N ALA A 100 6.00 14.01 -2.66
CA ALA A 100 4.60 14.39 -2.87
C ALA A 100 4.32 15.82 -2.38
N LYS A 101 4.81 16.14 -1.18
CA LYS A 101 4.70 17.49 -0.61
C LYS A 101 5.37 18.53 -1.50
N GLN A 102 6.60 18.29 -1.95
CA GLN A 102 7.33 19.22 -2.83
C GLN A 102 6.62 19.39 -4.18
N ILE A 103 6.08 18.30 -4.76
CA ILE A 103 5.30 18.37 -6.01
C ILE A 103 4.08 19.28 -5.83
N ALA A 104 3.34 19.13 -4.76
CA ALA A 104 2.17 19.96 -4.50
C ALA A 104 2.56 21.43 -4.29
N GLU A 105 3.52 21.71 -3.40
CA GLU A 105 3.96 23.07 -3.05
C GLU A 105 4.50 23.83 -4.26
N GLU A 106 5.34 23.20 -5.08
CA GLU A 106 5.91 23.86 -6.28
C GLU A 106 4.87 24.13 -7.37
N ASN A 107 3.73 23.45 -7.31
CA ASN A 107 2.58 23.73 -8.18
C ASN A 107 1.51 24.63 -7.51
N GLY A 108 1.79 25.20 -6.34
CA GLY A 108 0.86 26.04 -5.60
C GLY A 108 -0.35 25.28 -5.06
N MET A 109 -0.23 23.97 -4.84
CA MET A 109 -1.28 23.07 -4.38
C MET A 109 -0.96 22.56 -2.95
N THR A 110 -1.92 21.91 -2.33
CA THR A 110 -1.75 21.18 -1.07
C THR A 110 -1.76 19.68 -1.35
N ALA A 111 -0.82 18.92 -0.79
CA ALA A 111 -0.83 17.47 -0.87
C ALA A 111 -1.82 16.88 0.14
N ALA A 112 -2.64 15.94 -0.31
CA ALA A 112 -3.43 15.04 0.53
C ALA A 112 -3.03 13.59 0.25
N ILE A 113 -3.08 12.75 1.28
CA ILE A 113 -2.71 11.34 1.18
C ILE A 113 -3.90 10.46 1.46
N GLU A 114 -4.14 9.50 0.55
CA GLU A 114 -5.06 8.38 0.74
C GLU A 114 -4.26 7.09 0.87
N ASN A 115 -4.28 6.51 2.07
CA ASN A 115 -3.60 5.25 2.35
C ASN A 115 -4.50 4.07 1.96
N ILE A 116 -4.11 3.34 0.92
CA ILE A 116 -4.90 2.29 0.27
C ILE A 116 -4.02 1.04 0.13
N GLU A 117 -4.62 -0.14 0.16
CA GLU A 117 -3.92 -1.40 -0.18
C GLU A 117 -3.28 -1.29 -1.56
N PHE A 118 -2.01 -1.72 -1.69
CA PHE A 118 -1.21 -1.48 -2.89
C PHE A 118 -1.87 -2.00 -4.18
N ASP A 119 -2.44 -3.19 -4.15
CA ASP A 119 -3.13 -3.82 -5.28
C ASP A 119 -4.39 -3.07 -5.74
N SER A 120 -4.89 -2.16 -4.92
CA SER A 120 -6.08 -1.34 -5.19
C SER A 120 -5.77 0.07 -5.70
N LEU A 121 -4.50 0.52 -5.62
CA LEU A 121 -4.09 1.88 -5.96
C LEU A 121 -4.43 2.26 -7.41
N LEU A 122 -4.09 1.41 -8.39
CA LEU A 122 -4.35 1.70 -9.80
C LEU A 122 -5.84 1.74 -10.13
N VAL A 123 -6.66 0.95 -9.44
CA VAL A 123 -8.12 0.98 -9.58
C VAL A 123 -8.68 2.29 -9.00
N ALA A 124 -8.19 2.73 -7.82
CA ALA A 124 -8.57 4.00 -7.23
C ALA A 124 -8.23 5.19 -8.13
N LEU A 125 -7.02 5.16 -8.75
CA LEU A 125 -6.57 6.16 -9.72
C LEU A 125 -7.45 6.21 -10.97
N GLN A 126 -7.78 5.05 -11.56
CA GLN A 126 -8.66 4.97 -12.74
C GLN A 126 -10.06 5.48 -12.46
N ASN A 127 -10.58 5.23 -11.24
CA ASN A 127 -11.90 5.70 -10.79
C ASN A 127 -11.92 7.19 -10.39
N GLY A 128 -10.76 7.85 -10.34
CA GLY A 128 -10.65 9.26 -9.95
C GLY A 128 -10.88 9.51 -8.46
N GLN A 129 -10.63 8.51 -7.62
CA GLN A 129 -10.63 8.65 -6.16
C GLN A 129 -9.37 9.34 -5.66
N ILE A 130 -8.28 9.20 -6.40
CA ILE A 130 -6.99 9.84 -6.22
C ILE A 130 -6.52 10.43 -7.55
N ASP A 131 -5.64 11.43 -7.51
CA ASP A 131 -5.13 12.12 -8.69
C ASP A 131 -3.84 11.48 -9.22
N ALA A 132 -3.01 10.96 -8.33
CA ALA A 132 -1.76 10.30 -8.64
C ALA A 132 -1.47 9.18 -7.63
N VAL A 133 -0.57 8.26 -7.98
CA VAL A 133 -0.02 7.24 -7.07
C VAL A 133 1.46 7.51 -6.88
N ILE A 134 1.88 7.60 -5.61
CA ILE A 134 3.27 7.64 -5.20
C ILE A 134 3.44 6.62 -4.06
N ALA A 135 4.07 5.47 -4.35
CA ALA A 135 4.02 4.29 -3.50
C ALA A 135 5.16 3.30 -3.80
N GLY A 136 6.40 3.79 -4.01
CA GLY A 136 7.50 2.93 -4.47
C GLY A 136 7.11 2.12 -5.71
N MET A 137 6.25 2.66 -6.57
CA MET A 137 5.61 1.88 -7.62
C MET A 137 6.55 1.64 -8.80
N THR A 138 6.94 0.39 -9.00
CA THR A 138 7.75 -0.05 -10.14
C THR A 138 7.03 0.17 -11.46
N VAL A 139 7.75 0.73 -12.42
CA VAL A 139 7.33 0.88 -13.81
C VAL A 139 7.39 -0.50 -14.50
N THR A 140 6.24 -1.10 -14.78
CA THR A 140 6.13 -2.35 -15.55
C THR A 140 5.32 -2.15 -16.82
N ASP A 141 5.52 -3.02 -17.82
CA ASP A 141 4.78 -2.93 -19.08
C ASP A 141 3.27 -3.17 -18.86
N GLU A 142 2.90 -4.06 -17.94
CA GLU A 142 1.51 -4.28 -17.57
C GLU A 142 0.89 -3.01 -16.97
N ARG A 143 1.57 -2.36 -16.01
CA ARG A 143 1.07 -1.12 -15.39
C ARG A 143 0.97 0.02 -16.39
N LYS A 144 1.92 0.13 -17.35
CA LYS A 144 1.87 1.11 -18.46
C LYS A 144 0.65 0.97 -19.36
N GLU A 145 0.03 -0.20 -19.45
CA GLU A 145 -1.21 -0.33 -20.19
C GLU A 145 -2.36 0.46 -19.55
N ALA A 146 -2.36 0.55 -18.22
CA ALA A 146 -3.43 1.13 -17.42
C ALA A 146 -3.23 2.60 -17.05
N VAL A 147 -1.97 3.06 -16.89
CA VAL A 147 -1.60 4.38 -16.38
C VAL A 147 -0.45 4.99 -17.19
N ASP A 148 -0.20 6.29 -16.99
CA ASP A 148 1.02 6.94 -17.45
C ASP A 148 1.94 7.19 -16.25
N PHE A 149 3.24 7.03 -16.45
CA PHE A 149 4.26 7.19 -15.42
C PHE A 149 5.08 8.45 -15.63
N SER A 150 5.51 9.04 -14.53
CA SER A 150 6.50 10.11 -14.50
C SER A 150 7.89 9.62 -14.92
N THR A 151 8.81 10.55 -15.03
CA THR A 151 10.25 10.26 -14.99
C THR A 151 10.53 9.44 -13.71
N PRO A 152 11.26 8.29 -13.80
CA PRO A 152 11.62 7.52 -12.64
C PRO A 152 12.46 8.33 -11.65
N TYR A 153 12.18 8.16 -10.35
CA TYR A 153 12.86 8.89 -9.29
C TYR A 153 13.77 8.02 -8.41
N TYR A 154 13.61 6.70 -8.46
CA TYR A 154 14.41 5.76 -7.66
C TYR A 154 14.67 4.47 -8.44
N THR A 155 15.78 3.79 -8.10
CA THR A 155 16.13 2.47 -8.66
C THR A 155 16.27 1.46 -7.53
N ALA A 156 15.56 0.33 -7.64
CA ALA A 156 15.58 -0.76 -6.68
C ALA A 156 15.84 -2.12 -7.37
N THR A 157 15.95 -3.16 -6.57
CA THR A 157 15.95 -4.56 -7.01
C THR A 157 15.11 -5.37 -6.04
N GLN A 158 14.60 -6.53 -6.46
CA GLN A 158 14.06 -7.50 -5.53
C GLN A 158 15.19 -8.21 -4.80
N VAL A 159 14.98 -8.53 -3.51
CA VAL A 159 15.90 -9.30 -2.69
C VAL A 159 15.14 -10.29 -1.84
N MET A 160 15.85 -11.21 -1.23
CA MET A 160 15.33 -12.21 -0.30
C MET A 160 15.69 -11.82 1.13
N ILE A 161 14.71 -11.69 2.02
CA ILE A 161 14.95 -11.64 3.47
C ILE A 161 14.84 -13.08 3.99
N VAL A 162 15.86 -13.52 4.70
CA VAL A 162 15.91 -14.87 5.29
C VAL A 162 16.46 -14.80 6.72
N LYS A 163 16.30 -15.86 7.49
CA LYS A 163 16.95 -15.97 8.81
C LYS A 163 18.48 -16.08 8.63
N GLU A 164 19.24 -15.62 9.62
CA GLU A 164 20.72 -15.67 9.57
C GLU A 164 21.28 -17.07 9.35
N ASP A 165 20.63 -18.10 9.92
CA ASP A 165 21.00 -19.52 9.80
C ASP A 165 20.46 -20.21 8.54
N SER A 166 19.75 -19.47 7.67
CA SER A 166 19.20 -20.00 6.42
C SER A 166 20.27 -20.43 5.45
N ASP A 167 20.00 -21.54 4.74
CA ASP A 167 20.81 -22.10 3.66
C ASP A 167 20.52 -21.49 2.28
N ILE A 168 19.51 -20.59 2.17
CA ILE A 168 19.17 -19.88 0.94
C ILE A 168 20.29 -18.89 0.60
N ALA A 169 20.92 -19.07 -0.56
CA ALA A 169 21.99 -18.22 -1.07
C ALA A 169 21.67 -17.58 -2.43
N LYS A 170 20.62 -18.03 -3.10
CA LYS A 170 20.15 -17.52 -4.40
C LYS A 170 18.67 -17.87 -4.61
N ALA A 171 18.01 -17.25 -5.58
CA ALA A 171 16.60 -17.45 -5.87
C ALA A 171 16.22 -18.91 -6.18
N ALA A 172 17.08 -19.66 -6.84
CA ALA A 172 16.83 -21.07 -7.12
C ALA A 172 16.71 -21.96 -5.87
N ASP A 173 17.26 -21.53 -4.74
CA ASP A 173 17.20 -22.28 -3.48
C ASP A 173 15.81 -22.13 -2.80
N MET A 174 14.95 -21.26 -3.31
CA MET A 174 13.59 -21.05 -2.82
C MET A 174 12.58 -22.12 -3.30
N ALA A 175 12.93 -22.97 -4.29
CA ALA A 175 12.00 -23.87 -4.99
C ALA A 175 11.16 -24.76 -4.05
N ASP A 176 11.74 -25.25 -2.96
CA ASP A 176 11.10 -26.13 -1.98
C ASP A 176 10.83 -25.42 -0.63
N LYS A 177 10.93 -24.10 -0.59
CA LYS A 177 10.78 -23.28 0.61
C LYS A 177 9.37 -22.65 0.67
N LYS A 178 8.98 -22.25 1.86
CA LYS A 178 7.78 -21.45 2.07
C LYS A 178 8.11 -19.99 1.80
N ILE A 179 7.57 -19.44 0.74
CA ILE A 179 7.85 -18.08 0.27
C ILE A 179 6.69 -17.17 0.68
N CYS A 180 7.00 -16.03 1.29
CA CYS A 180 6.05 -14.96 1.55
C CYS A 180 6.34 -13.78 0.63
N VAL A 181 5.30 -13.12 0.15
CA VAL A 181 5.36 -11.93 -0.71
C VAL A 181 4.30 -10.92 -0.29
N VAL A 182 4.36 -9.71 -0.82
CA VAL A 182 3.28 -8.72 -0.66
C VAL A 182 2.45 -8.69 -1.93
N GLN A 183 1.14 -8.76 -1.78
CA GLN A 183 0.19 -8.83 -2.89
C GLN A 183 0.29 -7.59 -3.79
N GLY A 184 0.45 -7.82 -5.07
CA GLY A 184 0.57 -6.78 -6.09
C GLY A 184 1.97 -6.18 -6.25
N TYR A 185 2.92 -6.51 -5.36
CA TYR A 185 4.31 -6.07 -5.50
C TYR A 185 5.05 -6.86 -6.58
N THR A 186 6.14 -6.31 -7.11
CA THR A 186 6.95 -7.00 -8.13
C THR A 186 7.65 -8.24 -7.59
N GLY A 187 7.90 -8.33 -6.29
CA GLY A 187 8.34 -9.56 -5.64
C GLY A 187 7.38 -10.74 -5.82
N GLU A 188 6.06 -10.49 -5.75
CA GLU A 188 5.04 -11.50 -6.07
C GLU A 188 5.14 -11.94 -7.53
N VAL A 189 5.28 -10.97 -8.44
CA VAL A 189 5.41 -11.25 -9.89
C VAL A 189 6.64 -12.12 -10.16
N CYS A 190 7.79 -11.77 -9.60
CA CYS A 190 9.03 -12.54 -9.78
C CYS A 190 8.90 -13.99 -9.29
N VAL A 191 8.32 -14.21 -8.11
CA VAL A 191 8.13 -15.56 -7.55
C VAL A 191 7.13 -16.36 -8.39
N ASN A 192 6.06 -15.71 -8.86
CA ASN A 192 5.07 -16.35 -9.73
C ASN A 192 5.68 -16.75 -11.09
N GLU A 193 6.52 -15.92 -11.69
CA GLU A 193 7.22 -16.22 -12.95
C GLU A 193 8.22 -17.36 -12.80
N MET A 194 8.83 -17.53 -11.62
CA MET A 194 9.68 -18.68 -11.29
C MET A 194 8.86 -19.97 -11.14
N GLY A 195 7.51 -19.87 -11.03
CA GLY A 195 6.62 -21.01 -10.86
C GLY A 195 6.65 -21.60 -9.45
N TYR A 196 7.08 -20.83 -8.44
CA TYR A 196 7.13 -21.27 -7.06
C TYR A 196 5.83 -20.97 -6.33
N PRO A 197 5.33 -21.84 -5.45
CA PRO A 197 4.20 -21.55 -4.60
C PRO A 197 4.59 -20.53 -3.52
N TYR A 198 3.68 -19.60 -3.24
CA TYR A 198 3.90 -18.56 -2.23
C TYR A 198 2.62 -18.25 -1.45
N GLU A 199 2.77 -17.55 -0.34
CA GLU A 199 1.70 -16.94 0.43
C GLU A 199 1.82 -15.42 0.31
N ALA A 200 0.74 -14.75 -0.11
CA ALA A 200 0.70 -13.31 -0.31
C ALA A 200 0.02 -12.62 0.87
N PHE A 201 0.63 -11.55 1.36
CA PHE A 201 0.15 -10.71 2.47
C PHE A 201 -0.22 -9.32 1.95
N LYS A 202 -1.06 -8.62 2.70
CA LYS A 202 -1.41 -7.23 2.36
C LYS A 202 -0.33 -6.24 2.75
N LYS A 203 0.50 -6.60 3.74
CA LYS A 203 1.52 -5.74 4.34
C LYS A 203 2.87 -6.44 4.38
N GLY A 204 3.93 -5.68 4.12
CA GLY A 204 5.30 -6.19 4.25
C GLY A 204 5.63 -6.61 5.68
N THR A 205 5.14 -5.87 6.66
CA THR A 205 5.28 -6.19 8.09
C THR A 205 4.68 -7.56 8.43
N GLU A 206 3.54 -7.93 7.86
CA GLU A 206 2.92 -9.24 8.07
C GLU A 206 3.80 -10.36 7.50
N ALA A 207 4.28 -10.22 6.26
CA ALA A 207 5.16 -11.19 5.62
C ALA A 207 6.46 -11.41 6.42
N VAL A 208 7.09 -10.32 6.89
CA VAL A 208 8.31 -10.40 7.70
C VAL A 208 8.04 -11.03 9.06
N MET A 209 6.92 -10.75 9.70
CA MET A 209 6.55 -11.41 10.96
C MET A 209 6.31 -12.91 10.82
N GLU A 210 5.79 -13.38 9.67
CA GLU A 210 5.72 -14.82 9.38
C GLU A 210 7.12 -15.46 9.29
N LEU A 211 8.09 -14.75 8.70
CA LEU A 211 9.47 -15.19 8.65
C LEU A 211 10.11 -15.22 10.04
N VAL A 212 9.98 -14.16 10.84
CA VAL A 212 10.48 -14.09 12.22
C VAL A 212 9.94 -15.25 13.05
N ASN A 213 8.63 -15.53 12.93
CA ASN A 213 7.96 -16.62 13.65
C ASN A 213 8.26 -18.02 13.09
N GLY A 214 9.03 -18.15 12.02
CA GLY A 214 9.40 -19.43 11.39
C GLY A 214 8.25 -20.12 10.68
N LYS A 215 7.25 -19.39 10.24
CA LYS A 215 6.13 -19.92 9.48
C LYS A 215 6.40 -19.87 7.98
N CYS A 216 7.27 -18.98 7.51
CA CYS A 216 7.88 -19.01 6.19
C CYS A 216 9.41 -19.04 6.29
N ASP A 217 10.08 -19.32 5.17
CA ASP A 217 11.51 -19.49 5.07
C ASP A 217 12.19 -18.28 4.42
N VAL A 218 11.45 -17.51 3.61
CA VAL A 218 11.95 -16.36 2.86
C VAL A 218 10.82 -15.38 2.55
N VAL A 219 11.15 -14.09 2.57
CA VAL A 219 10.31 -13.00 2.04
C VAL A 219 11.02 -12.40 0.84
N VAL A 220 10.32 -12.25 -0.29
CA VAL A 220 10.84 -11.54 -1.48
C VAL A 220 10.20 -10.16 -1.51
N ILE A 221 11.06 -9.12 -1.45
CA ILE A 221 10.64 -7.73 -1.39
C ILE A 221 11.77 -6.80 -1.87
N ASP A 222 11.46 -5.55 -2.09
CA ASP A 222 12.38 -4.52 -2.58
C ASP A 222 13.54 -4.24 -1.61
N SER A 223 14.71 -3.98 -2.16
CA SER A 223 15.99 -3.92 -1.46
C SER A 223 16.05 -2.89 -0.33
N ALA A 224 15.55 -1.66 -0.57
CA ALA A 224 15.58 -0.59 0.44
C ALA A 224 14.66 -0.91 1.63
N THR A 225 13.45 -1.42 1.34
CA THR A 225 12.50 -1.84 2.36
C THR A 225 12.97 -3.08 3.11
N ALA A 226 13.61 -4.03 2.41
CA ALA A 226 14.26 -5.17 3.04
C ALA A 226 15.34 -4.74 4.04
N ALA A 227 16.15 -3.73 3.70
CA ALA A 227 17.18 -3.20 4.59
C ALA A 227 16.58 -2.65 5.90
N LYS A 228 15.46 -1.92 5.81
CA LYS A 228 14.74 -1.44 7.00
C LYS A 228 14.19 -2.59 7.84
N TYR A 229 13.51 -3.54 7.23
CA TYR A 229 12.98 -4.69 7.97
C TYR A 229 14.06 -5.54 8.64
N VAL A 230 15.23 -5.72 8.01
CA VAL A 230 16.35 -6.44 8.62
C VAL A 230 16.98 -5.64 9.75
N ALA A 231 17.08 -4.32 9.62
CA ALA A 231 17.57 -3.46 10.70
C ALA A 231 16.66 -3.50 11.95
N ASP A 232 15.35 -3.58 11.74
CA ASP A 232 14.34 -3.56 12.81
C ASP A 232 14.08 -4.96 13.42
N ASN A 233 14.59 -6.05 12.81
CA ASN A 233 14.37 -7.43 13.23
C ASN A 233 15.67 -8.21 13.33
N GLU A 234 16.17 -8.41 14.56
CA GLU A 234 17.37 -9.20 14.79
C GLU A 234 17.25 -10.64 14.26
N GLY A 235 18.34 -11.20 13.78
CA GLY A 235 18.40 -12.59 13.28
C GLY A 235 17.92 -12.79 11.85
N LEU A 236 17.70 -11.69 11.12
CA LEU A 236 17.44 -11.70 9.68
C LEU A 236 18.65 -11.19 8.90
N LYS A 237 18.77 -11.62 7.65
CA LYS A 237 19.74 -11.14 6.67
C LYS A 237 19.13 -11.01 5.29
N ILE A 238 19.74 -10.18 4.45
CA ILE A 238 19.42 -10.04 3.04
C ILE A 238 20.28 -10.99 2.23
N VAL A 239 19.66 -11.60 1.22
CA VAL A 239 20.34 -12.36 0.16
C VAL A 239 19.98 -11.72 -1.17
N GLU A 240 20.98 -11.28 -1.92
CA GLU A 240 20.84 -10.70 -3.24
C GLU A 240 21.11 -11.77 -4.31
N ASP A 241 20.40 -11.70 -5.43
CA ASP A 241 20.64 -12.53 -6.60
C ASP A 241 20.40 -11.72 -7.89
N PRO A 242 21.40 -10.94 -8.34
CA PRO A 242 21.26 -10.05 -9.50
C PRO A 242 21.07 -10.80 -10.83
N ASP A 243 21.33 -12.11 -10.85
CA ASP A 243 21.06 -12.95 -12.03
C ASP A 243 19.56 -13.32 -12.13
N ALA A 244 18.85 -13.33 -11.00
CA ALA A 244 17.44 -13.65 -10.92
C ALA A 244 16.53 -12.42 -10.84
N PHE A 245 17.00 -11.34 -10.21
CA PHE A 245 16.22 -10.11 -9.97
C PHE A 245 16.83 -8.94 -10.71
N ALA A 246 16.13 -8.47 -11.72
CA ALA A 246 16.55 -7.30 -12.49
C ALA A 246 16.37 -6.00 -11.69
N SER A 247 17.08 -4.95 -12.14
CA SER A 247 16.88 -3.59 -11.63
C SER A 247 15.50 -3.07 -12.01
N GLU A 248 14.85 -2.39 -11.09
CA GLU A 248 13.51 -1.81 -11.21
C GLU A 248 13.56 -0.31 -11.01
N GLU A 249 12.64 0.42 -11.66
CA GLU A 249 12.55 1.87 -11.54
C GLU A 249 11.20 2.26 -10.92
N TYR A 250 11.21 3.10 -9.87
CA TYR A 250 10.01 3.66 -9.28
C TYR A 250 9.65 4.98 -9.95
N ALA A 251 8.35 5.14 -10.23
CA ALA A 251 7.81 6.37 -10.78
C ALA A 251 6.40 6.66 -10.25
N ILE A 252 5.97 7.90 -10.40
CA ILE A 252 4.65 8.35 -9.99
C ILE A 252 3.67 8.05 -11.11
N ALA A 253 2.56 7.36 -10.79
CA ALA A 253 1.54 7.04 -11.77
C ALA A 253 0.42 8.09 -11.76
N VAL A 254 -0.04 8.45 -12.96
CA VAL A 254 -1.23 9.28 -13.17
C VAL A 254 -2.22 8.55 -14.06
N LYS A 255 -3.49 8.96 -14.01
CA LYS A 255 -4.51 8.40 -14.90
C LYS A 255 -4.09 8.53 -16.36
N LYS A 256 -4.27 7.47 -17.13
CA LYS A 256 -3.92 7.41 -18.55
C LYS A 256 -4.45 8.62 -19.31
N GLY A 257 -3.56 9.33 -19.99
CA GLY A 257 -3.86 10.54 -20.77
C GLY A 257 -3.95 11.85 -19.97
N ASN A 258 -3.71 11.84 -18.65
CA ASN A 258 -3.64 13.06 -17.84
C ASN A 258 -2.26 13.73 -17.97
N THR A 259 -1.97 14.23 -19.17
CA THR A 259 -0.67 14.84 -19.50
C THR A 259 -0.41 16.12 -18.75
N GLU A 260 -1.46 16.91 -18.43
CA GLU A 260 -1.31 18.15 -17.68
C GLU A 260 -0.73 17.93 -16.28
N LEU A 261 -1.27 16.95 -15.54
CA LEU A 261 -0.76 16.61 -14.22
C LEU A 261 0.61 15.95 -14.32
N LEU A 262 0.80 15.07 -15.30
CA LEU A 262 2.08 14.40 -15.55
C LEU A 262 3.21 15.41 -15.81
N ASP A 263 2.96 16.44 -16.62
CA ASP A 263 3.94 17.49 -16.91
C ASP A 263 4.31 18.29 -15.66
N LYS A 264 3.32 18.60 -14.80
CA LYS A 264 3.55 19.25 -13.51
C LYS A 264 4.42 18.41 -12.59
N ILE A 265 4.13 17.11 -12.48
CA ILE A 265 4.91 16.16 -11.68
C ILE A 265 6.33 16.04 -12.23
N ASN A 266 6.49 15.80 -13.54
CA ASN A 266 7.80 15.63 -14.17
C ASN A 266 8.71 16.82 -13.98
N LYS A 267 8.17 18.03 -14.12
CA LYS A 267 8.94 19.26 -13.90
C LYS A 267 9.60 19.28 -12.52
N VAL A 268 8.89 18.84 -11.48
CA VAL A 268 9.43 18.83 -10.12
C VAL A 268 10.39 17.64 -9.94
N VAL A 269 9.98 16.43 -10.34
CA VAL A 269 10.82 15.23 -10.23
C VAL A 269 12.17 15.42 -10.91
N GLU A 270 12.17 15.93 -12.15
CA GLU A 270 13.41 16.18 -12.91
C GLU A 270 14.30 17.25 -12.25
N ALA A 271 13.71 18.31 -11.69
CA ALA A 271 14.45 19.31 -10.95
C ALA A 271 15.10 18.72 -9.69
N LYS A 272 14.35 17.90 -8.92
CA LYS A 272 14.83 17.25 -7.68
C LYS A 272 15.85 16.13 -7.94
N LEU A 273 15.79 15.48 -9.09
CA LEU A 273 16.85 14.58 -9.55
C LEU A 273 18.11 15.36 -9.90
N ALA A 274 17.97 16.47 -10.62
CA ALA A 274 19.09 17.26 -11.10
C ALA A 274 19.86 17.99 -9.97
N ASP A 275 19.15 18.44 -8.93
CA ASP A 275 19.76 19.15 -7.79
C ASP A 275 20.21 18.23 -6.65
N GLY A 276 19.94 16.91 -6.75
CA GLY A 276 20.33 15.90 -5.76
C GLY A 276 19.38 15.73 -4.58
N THR A 277 18.27 16.48 -4.52
CA THR A 277 17.31 16.43 -3.41
C THR A 277 16.78 15.00 -3.17
N ILE A 278 16.45 14.25 -4.24
CA ILE A 278 15.94 12.87 -4.09
C ILE A 278 17.00 11.95 -3.51
N ALA A 279 18.27 12.10 -3.92
CA ALA A 279 19.38 11.33 -3.35
C ALA A 279 19.58 11.66 -1.87
N ASP A 280 19.49 12.93 -1.49
CA ASP A 280 19.59 13.37 -0.08
C ASP A 280 18.44 12.82 0.75
N LEU A 281 17.19 12.81 0.24
CA LEU A 281 16.05 12.17 0.89
C LEU A 281 16.28 10.67 1.08
N ALA A 282 16.79 9.97 0.06
CA ALA A 282 17.09 8.55 0.16
C ALA A 282 18.10 8.25 1.27
N VAL A 283 19.16 9.06 1.41
CA VAL A 283 20.12 8.94 2.51
C VAL A 283 19.46 9.23 3.85
N GLN A 284 18.76 10.36 3.96
CA GLN A 284 18.10 10.79 5.19
C GLN A 284 17.15 9.73 5.75
N TYR A 285 16.27 9.19 4.92
CA TYR A 285 15.25 8.24 5.35
C TYR A 285 15.78 6.79 5.49
N SER A 286 16.87 6.44 4.82
CA SER A 286 17.53 5.14 5.03
C SER A 286 18.29 5.08 6.35
N GLU A 287 18.84 6.21 6.82
CA GLU A 287 19.56 6.31 8.10
C GLU A 287 18.63 6.58 9.30
N ALA A 288 17.41 7.08 9.05
CA ALA A 288 16.46 7.36 10.11
C ALA A 288 16.01 6.06 10.79
N THR A 289 16.27 5.93 12.07
CA THR A 289 15.57 4.96 12.93
C THR A 289 14.13 5.43 13.07
N VAL A 290 13.17 4.56 12.80
CA VAL A 290 11.77 4.83 13.11
C VAL A 290 11.66 4.93 14.63
N GLU A 291 11.55 6.13 15.18
CA GLU A 291 11.19 6.30 16.59
C GLU A 291 9.70 5.94 16.70
N GLU A 292 9.40 4.92 17.53
CA GLU A 292 8.04 4.47 17.86
C GLU A 292 7.22 5.55 18.60
#